data_e5653648fbc0c94cdc380fba0ac2f8a5
#
_entry.id   e5653648fbc0c94cdc380fba0ac2f8a5
#
_cell.length_a   1.000
_cell.length_b   1.000
_cell.length_c   1.000
_cell.angle_alpha   90.00
_cell.angle_beta   90.00
_cell.angle_gamma   90.00
#
_symmetry.space_group_name_H-M   'P 1'
#
loop_
_entity.id
_entity.type
_entity.pdbx_description
1 polymer ?
#
loop_
_entity_poly.entity_id
_entity_poly.type
_entity_poly.pdbx_seq_one_letter_code
_entity_poly.pdbx_strand_id
1 'polypeptide(L)'
;MDLKERKIRVNAVSPGPIRTPAYDRIAQSGPAGKQMLDSIVNRVPMGRFGEPDEIAGAAVFLASDDSTFVTGTELFVDGGAAQI
;
A
#
# COMPACT_ATOMS: atom_id res chain seq x y z
N MET A 1 21.04 14.07 13.81
CA MET A 1 20.08 13.98 14.92
C MET A 1 20.10 12.58 15.49
N ASP A 2 20.18 12.44 16.79
CA ASP A 2 20.15 11.15 17.44
C ASP A 2 18.69 10.76 17.73
N LEU A 3 18.16 9.80 16.98
CA LEU A 3 16.79 9.34 17.14
C LEU A 3 16.57 8.69 18.50
N LYS A 4 17.58 8.04 19.05
CA LYS A 4 17.51 7.39 20.35
C LYS A 4 17.22 8.40 21.47
N GLU A 5 17.93 9.51 21.48
CA GLU A 5 17.74 10.56 22.51
C GLU A 5 16.38 11.21 22.39
N ARG A 6 15.89 11.41 21.16
CA ARG A 6 14.62 12.07 20.91
C ARG A 6 13.43 11.13 20.93
N LYS A 7 13.68 9.81 21.00
CA LYS A 7 12.65 8.79 20.99
C LYS A 7 11.74 8.90 19.75
N ILE A 8 12.36 9.21 18.61
CA ILE A 8 11.64 9.33 17.33
C ILE A 8 11.74 8.01 16.61
N ARG A 9 10.60 7.54 16.11
CA ARG A 9 10.53 6.37 15.24
C ARG A 9 10.36 6.81 13.79
N VAL A 10 11.00 6.08 12.88
CA VAL A 10 10.90 6.35 11.44
C VAL A 10 10.60 5.04 10.74
N ASN A 11 9.48 5.00 10.05
CA ASN A 11 9.03 3.85 9.28
C ASN A 11 8.52 4.31 7.92
N ALA A 12 8.43 3.38 6.98
CA ALA A 12 7.90 3.64 5.65
C ALA A 12 6.73 2.70 5.34
N VAL A 13 5.77 3.20 4.58
CA VAL A 13 4.70 2.39 4.01
C VAL A 13 4.89 2.35 2.50
N SER A 14 4.98 1.15 1.93
CA SER A 14 5.14 0.95 0.49
C SER A 14 3.89 0.31 -0.07
N PRO A 15 3.01 1.08 -0.74
CA PRO A 15 1.78 0.54 -1.30
C PRO A 15 2.03 -0.21 -2.60
N GLY A 16 1.19 -1.21 -2.87
CA GLY A 16 1.06 -1.80 -4.19
C GLY A 16 0.00 -1.09 -5.02
N PRO A 17 -0.63 -1.79 -5.98
CA PRO A 17 -1.69 -1.21 -6.78
C PRO A 17 -2.93 -0.89 -5.93
N ILE A 18 -3.24 0.39 -5.80
CA ILE A 18 -4.34 0.88 -4.97
C ILE A 18 -5.40 1.49 -5.88
N ARG A 19 -6.66 1.14 -5.64
CA ARG A 19 -7.79 1.67 -6.40
C ARG A 19 -7.88 3.18 -6.25
N THR A 20 -8.00 3.88 -7.38
CA THR A 20 -8.18 5.33 -7.44
C THR A 20 -9.30 5.66 -8.43
N PRO A 21 -9.87 6.89 -8.38
CA PRO A 21 -10.84 7.30 -9.40
C PRO A 21 -10.30 7.21 -10.83
N ALA A 22 -9.00 7.38 -11.03
CA ALA A 22 -8.39 7.22 -12.35
C ALA A 22 -8.57 5.79 -12.88
N TYR A 23 -8.43 4.79 -12.03
CA TYR A 23 -8.64 3.39 -12.42
C TYR A 23 -10.09 3.14 -12.82
N ASP A 24 -11.04 3.72 -12.10
CA ASP A 24 -12.47 3.60 -12.44
C ASP A 24 -12.74 4.18 -13.83
N ARG A 25 -12.13 5.33 -14.16
CA ARG A 25 -12.26 5.92 -15.49
C ARG A 25 -11.65 5.04 -16.57
N ILE A 26 -10.51 4.42 -16.30
CA ILE A 26 -9.87 3.50 -17.24
C ILE A 26 -10.77 2.29 -17.48
N ALA A 27 -11.37 1.73 -16.44
CA ALA A 27 -12.27 0.60 -16.56
C ALA A 27 -13.50 0.92 -17.43
N GLN A 28 -13.97 2.16 -17.37
CA GLN A 28 -15.14 2.61 -18.12
C GLN A 28 -14.81 3.04 -19.55
N SER A 29 -13.53 3.12 -19.91
CA SER A 29 -13.10 3.60 -21.22
C SER A 29 -13.20 2.55 -22.33
N GLY A 30 -13.49 1.29 -21.98
CA GLY A 30 -13.65 0.22 -22.94
C GLY A 30 -12.85 -1.04 -22.61
N PRO A 31 -12.87 -2.05 -23.50
CA PRO A 31 -12.23 -3.36 -23.25
C PRO A 31 -10.71 -3.26 -23.02
N ALA A 32 -10.03 -2.37 -23.73
CA ALA A 32 -8.58 -2.23 -23.59
C ALA A 32 -8.20 -1.74 -22.20
N GLY A 33 -8.98 -0.79 -21.64
CA GLY A 33 -8.78 -0.31 -20.27
C GLY A 33 -9.00 -1.40 -19.24
N LYS A 34 -10.05 -2.17 -19.40
CA LYS A 34 -10.32 -3.32 -18.53
C LYS A 34 -9.21 -4.35 -18.57
N GLN A 35 -8.70 -4.68 -19.75
CA GLN A 35 -7.59 -5.62 -19.90
C GLN A 35 -6.34 -5.13 -19.20
N MET A 36 -6.05 -3.84 -19.27
CA MET A 36 -4.91 -3.25 -18.59
C MET A 36 -5.03 -3.41 -17.09
N LEU A 37 -6.19 -3.11 -16.52
CA LEU A 37 -6.43 -3.25 -15.08
C LEU A 37 -6.37 -4.71 -14.64
N ASP A 38 -6.94 -5.62 -15.41
CA ASP A 38 -6.88 -7.05 -15.13
C ASP A 38 -5.44 -7.56 -15.13
N SER A 39 -4.61 -7.05 -16.04
CA SER A 39 -3.19 -7.38 -16.10
C SER A 39 -2.46 -6.95 -14.83
N ILE A 40 -2.80 -5.77 -14.29
CA ILE A 40 -2.22 -5.31 -13.03
C ILE A 40 -2.64 -6.23 -11.88
N VAL A 41 -3.94 -6.52 -11.79
CA VAL A 41 -4.50 -7.37 -10.72
C VAL A 41 -3.89 -8.77 -10.75
N ASN A 42 -3.65 -9.32 -11.95
CA ASN A 42 -3.08 -10.65 -12.09
C ASN A 42 -1.67 -10.77 -11.53
N ARG A 43 -0.96 -9.65 -11.37
CA ARG A 43 0.37 -9.62 -10.76
C ARG A 43 0.34 -9.53 -9.24
N VAL A 44 -0.84 -9.31 -8.67
CA VAL A 44 -1.01 -9.21 -7.22
C VAL A 44 -1.42 -10.57 -6.69
N PRO A 45 -0.64 -11.21 -5.80
CA PRO A 45 -1.00 -12.53 -5.28
C PRO A 45 -2.39 -12.60 -4.64
N MET A 46 -2.84 -11.53 -3.98
CA MET A 46 -4.19 -11.50 -3.41
C MET A 46 -5.28 -11.28 -4.45
N GLY A 47 -4.92 -10.98 -5.72
CA GLY A 47 -5.88 -10.99 -6.83
C GLY A 47 -6.82 -9.80 -6.87
N ARG A 48 -6.46 -8.69 -6.28
CA ARG A 48 -7.29 -7.48 -6.29
C ARG A 48 -6.46 -6.23 -6.09
N PHE A 49 -7.03 -5.07 -6.40
CA PHE A 49 -6.49 -3.79 -5.96
C PHE A 49 -6.70 -3.64 -4.45
N GLY A 50 -5.77 -2.96 -3.80
CA GLY A 50 -5.99 -2.49 -2.44
C GLY A 50 -6.90 -1.27 -2.44
N GLU A 51 -7.50 -0.99 -1.31
CA GLU A 51 -8.32 0.21 -1.11
C GLU A 51 -7.50 1.28 -0.37
N PRO A 52 -7.76 2.57 -0.62
CA PRO A 52 -7.06 3.64 0.10
C PRO A 52 -7.11 3.50 1.62
N ASP A 53 -8.23 3.03 2.17
CA ASP A 53 -8.36 2.82 3.62
C ASP A 53 -7.39 1.78 4.16
N GLU A 54 -6.96 0.84 3.32
CA GLU A 54 -5.98 -0.17 3.74
C GLU A 54 -4.59 0.45 3.92
N ILE A 55 -4.25 1.44 3.10
CA ILE A 55 -3.02 2.21 3.28
C ILE A 55 -3.13 3.12 4.51
N ALA A 56 -4.28 3.78 4.67
CA ALA A 56 -4.53 4.64 5.82
C ALA A 56 -4.43 3.84 7.13
N GLY A 57 -4.98 2.63 7.17
CA GLY A 57 -4.90 1.76 8.34
C GLY A 57 -3.46 1.41 8.71
N ALA A 58 -2.62 1.12 7.73
CA ALA A 58 -1.21 0.84 7.97
C ALA A 58 -0.48 2.09 8.53
N ALA A 59 -0.76 3.27 7.96
CA ALA A 59 -0.16 4.51 8.42
C ALA A 59 -0.59 4.83 9.86
N VAL A 60 -1.87 4.64 10.19
CA VAL A 60 -2.39 4.84 11.54
C VAL A 60 -1.72 3.89 12.53
N PHE A 61 -1.57 2.62 12.16
CA PHE A 61 -0.86 1.66 13.01
C PHE A 61 0.55 2.14 13.32
N LEU A 62 1.32 2.53 12.30
CA LEU A 62 2.70 2.96 12.50
C LEU A 62 2.82 4.27 13.27
N ALA A 63 1.81 5.13 13.21
CA ALA A 63 1.77 6.39 13.94
C ALA A 63 1.24 6.26 15.36
N SER A 64 0.66 5.12 15.70
CA SER A 64 -0.06 4.91 16.96
C SER A 64 0.84 4.31 18.05
N ASP A 65 0.29 4.27 19.27
CA ASP A 65 0.94 3.62 20.40
C ASP A 65 0.99 2.09 20.26
N ASP A 66 0.25 1.52 19.31
CA ASP A 66 0.29 0.08 19.05
C ASP A 66 1.59 -0.37 18.40
N SER A 67 2.41 0.57 17.92
CA SER A 67 3.66 0.27 17.23
C SER A 67 4.88 0.91 17.92
N THR A 68 4.84 1.12 19.22
CA THR A 68 5.89 1.83 19.94
C THR A 68 7.26 1.16 19.89
N PHE A 69 7.30 -0.15 19.61
CA PHE A 69 8.57 -0.89 19.49
C PHE A 69 8.93 -1.17 18.03
N VAL A 70 8.31 -0.45 17.07
CA VAL A 70 8.53 -0.62 15.63
C VAL A 70 9.22 0.63 15.10
N THR A 71 10.45 0.48 14.61
CA THR A 71 11.18 1.55 13.95
C THR A 71 12.11 0.97 12.90
N GLY A 72 12.39 1.73 11.86
CA GLY A 72 13.27 1.31 10.78
C GLY A 72 12.67 0.25 9.85
N THR A 73 11.37 0.05 9.90
CA THR A 73 10.70 -0.94 9.05
C THR A 73 10.15 -0.31 7.77
N GLU A 74 10.04 -1.14 6.75
CA GLU A 74 9.24 -0.84 5.56
C GLU A 74 8.08 -1.82 5.52
N LEU A 75 6.86 -1.30 5.67
CA LEU A 75 5.66 -2.12 5.66
C LEU A 75 5.06 -2.12 4.25
N PHE A 76 5.09 -3.27 3.61
CA PHE A 76 4.50 -3.44 2.28
C PHE A 76 3.01 -3.71 2.42
N VAL A 77 2.19 -2.82 1.83
CA VAL A 77 0.74 -2.96 1.80
C VAL A 77 0.34 -3.12 0.32
N ASP A 78 0.60 -4.29 -0.22
CA ASP A 78 0.66 -4.52 -1.67
C ASP A 78 0.00 -5.84 -2.12
N GLY A 79 -0.70 -6.52 -1.22
CA GLY A 79 -1.33 -7.79 -1.55
C GLY A 79 -0.33 -8.90 -1.90
N GLY A 80 0.94 -8.73 -1.53
CA GLY A 80 2.01 -9.70 -1.78
C GLY A 80 2.83 -9.42 -3.04
N ALA A 81 2.59 -8.31 -3.75
CA ALA A 81 3.25 -8.05 -5.03
C ALA A 81 4.77 -8.00 -4.93
N ALA A 82 5.32 -7.48 -3.82
CA ALA A 82 6.76 -7.38 -3.63
C ALA A 82 7.44 -8.73 -3.36
N GLN A 83 6.68 -9.80 -3.17
CA GLN A 83 7.22 -11.11 -2.82
C GLN A 83 7.38 -12.04 -4.02
N ILE A 84 7.10 -11.57 -5.21
CA ILE A 84 7.22 -12.35 -6.44
C ILE A 84 8.30 -11.81 -7.36
#